data_628aaa0ab96cf9f90948f27ebf72f402
#
_entry.id   628aaa0ab96cf9f90948f27ebf72f402
#
_cell.length_a   1.000
_cell.length_b   1.000
_cell.length_c   1.000
_cell.angle_alpha   90.00
_cell.angle_beta   90.00
_cell.angle_gamma   90.00
#
_symmetry.space_group_name_H-M   'P 1'
#
loop_
_entity.id
_entity.type
_entity.pdbx_description
1 polymer ?
#
loop_
_entity_poly.entity_id
_entity_poly.type
_entity_poly.pdbx_seq_one_letter_code
_entity_poly.pdbx_strand_id
1 'polypeptide(L)'
;MSNLEISKKQKFYIEKYKEDCVYNSTSLITYLKKSEFYDNQILQIIPTNDSFNEVIGEVVFADFNNQVFKTILQEDIIDIKDGFKVMKLFVRIEIITCIIENKLPWEDFSIGFQMRVKRSPNEYESKFWYHFTNVYINSEHFRYSAYCGSCSIINQNPIWNKTIANNV
;
A
#
# COMPACT_ATOMS: atom_id res chain seq x y z
N MET A 1 -2.31 -26.20 -9.95
CA MET A 1 -2.52 -24.95 -9.19
C MET A 1 -3.97 -24.95 -8.75
N SER A 2 -4.24 -25.14 -7.47
CA SER A 2 -5.61 -25.12 -6.93
C SER A 2 -6.14 -23.70 -7.01
N ASN A 3 -7.25 -23.52 -7.71
CA ASN A 3 -8.03 -22.28 -7.64
C ASN A 3 -8.50 -22.15 -6.18
N LEU A 4 -7.89 -21.22 -5.44
CA LEU A 4 -8.42 -20.80 -4.16
C LEU A 4 -9.81 -20.23 -4.41
N GLU A 5 -10.84 -20.96 -4.00
CA GLU A 5 -12.21 -20.45 -4.03
C GLU A 5 -12.29 -19.23 -3.15
N ILE A 6 -12.39 -18.06 -3.79
CA ILE A 6 -12.67 -16.82 -3.08
C ILE A 6 -14.01 -16.97 -2.40
N SER A 7 -14.09 -16.77 -1.11
CA SER A 7 -15.34 -16.90 -0.36
C SER A 7 -16.42 -15.98 -0.94
N LYS A 8 -17.70 -16.39 -0.88
CA LYS A 8 -18.83 -15.58 -1.36
C LYS A 8 -18.82 -14.16 -0.75
N LYS A 9 -18.37 -14.04 0.50
CA LYS A 9 -18.26 -12.76 1.20
C LYS A 9 -17.16 -11.86 0.61
N GLN A 10 -16.00 -12.44 0.25
CA GLN A 10 -14.92 -11.70 -0.41
C GLN A 10 -15.33 -11.25 -1.81
N LYS A 11 -16.02 -12.10 -2.59
CA LYS A 11 -16.59 -11.71 -3.88
C LYS A 11 -17.56 -10.54 -3.75
N PHE A 12 -18.44 -10.57 -2.77
CA PHE A 12 -19.40 -9.48 -2.53
C PHE A 12 -18.70 -8.15 -2.24
N TYR A 13 -17.65 -8.14 -1.41
CA TYR A 13 -16.89 -6.92 -1.15
C TYR A 13 -16.15 -6.42 -2.40
N ILE A 14 -15.52 -7.31 -3.16
CA ILE A 14 -14.81 -6.94 -4.41
C ILE A 14 -15.79 -6.36 -5.43
N GLU A 15 -16.94 -6.98 -5.63
CA GLU A 15 -17.98 -6.49 -6.56
C GLU A 15 -18.52 -5.12 -6.13
N LYS A 16 -18.81 -4.93 -4.85
CA LYS A 16 -19.27 -3.65 -4.32
C LYS A 16 -18.24 -2.53 -4.54
N TYR A 17 -16.96 -2.80 -4.34
CA TYR A 17 -15.91 -1.81 -4.58
C TYR A 17 -15.71 -1.50 -6.08
N LYS A 18 -15.96 -2.45 -6.96
CA LYS A 18 -15.92 -2.23 -8.43
C LYS A 18 -16.99 -1.27 -8.93
N GLU A 19 -18.15 -1.24 -8.29
CA GLU A 19 -19.27 -0.40 -8.71
C GLU A 19 -19.15 1.05 -8.22
N ASP A 20 -18.59 1.26 -7.02
CA ASP A 20 -18.64 2.55 -6.33
C ASP A 20 -17.34 3.36 -6.41
N CYS A 21 -16.20 2.77 -6.80
CA CYS A 21 -14.89 3.38 -6.68
C CYS A 21 -14.24 3.64 -8.05
N VAL A 22 -14.00 4.91 -8.36
CA VAL A 22 -13.26 5.33 -9.56
C VAL A 22 -11.82 5.63 -9.20
N TYR A 23 -10.88 4.95 -9.86
CA TYR A 23 -9.45 5.20 -9.67
C TYR A 23 -9.10 6.66 -9.98
N ASN A 24 -8.37 7.28 -9.04
CA ASN A 24 -7.95 8.66 -9.14
C ASN A 24 -6.46 8.80 -8.79
N SER A 25 -5.63 8.98 -9.80
CA SER A 25 -4.18 9.17 -9.67
C SER A 25 -3.80 10.40 -8.84
N THR A 26 -4.61 11.48 -8.89
CA THR A 26 -4.38 12.69 -8.10
C THR A 26 -4.53 12.42 -6.60
N SER A 27 -5.51 11.61 -6.22
CA SER A 27 -5.69 11.19 -4.83
C SER A 27 -4.51 10.34 -4.34
N LEU A 28 -3.99 9.45 -5.19
CA LEU A 28 -2.81 8.65 -4.91
C LEU A 28 -1.54 9.51 -4.79
N ILE A 29 -1.35 10.49 -5.66
CA ILE A 29 -0.26 11.47 -5.56
C ILE A 29 -0.35 12.24 -4.24
N THR A 30 -1.55 12.66 -3.84
CA THR A 30 -1.77 13.34 -2.56
C THR A 30 -1.41 12.44 -1.37
N TYR A 31 -1.74 11.15 -1.45
CA TYR A 31 -1.33 10.14 -0.46
C TYR A 31 0.19 10.06 -0.34
N LEU A 32 0.90 9.96 -1.47
CA LEU A 32 2.36 9.85 -1.48
C LEU A 32 3.05 11.08 -0.89
N LYS A 33 2.54 12.28 -1.19
CA LYS A 33 3.05 13.52 -0.59
C LYS A 33 2.88 13.53 0.94
N LYS A 34 1.78 12.98 1.45
CA LYS A 34 1.51 12.88 2.90
C LYS A 34 2.40 11.87 3.61
N SER A 35 3.08 10.99 2.89
CA SER A 35 4.00 10.03 3.50
C SER A 35 5.22 10.69 4.15
N GLU A 36 5.54 11.94 3.73
CA GLU A 36 6.71 12.71 4.19
C GLU A 36 8.02 11.91 4.07
N PHE A 37 8.04 10.91 3.19
CA PHE A 37 9.21 10.11 2.95
C PHE A 37 10.22 10.88 2.09
N TYR A 38 11.49 10.79 2.46
CA TYR A 38 12.60 11.41 1.75
C TYR A 38 13.78 10.44 1.72
N ASP A 39 14.18 10.01 0.52
CA ASP A 39 15.35 9.17 0.27
C ASP A 39 15.65 9.14 -1.24
N ASN A 40 16.83 8.62 -1.64
CA ASN A 40 17.17 8.34 -3.05
C ASN A 40 16.35 7.16 -3.57
N GLN A 41 15.03 7.28 -3.54
CA GLN A 41 14.11 6.25 -3.97
C GLN A 41 13.09 6.78 -4.97
N ILE A 42 12.88 5.96 -6.01
CA ILE A 42 11.79 6.11 -6.96
C ILE A 42 10.78 5.00 -6.72
N LEU A 43 9.52 5.40 -6.64
CA LEU A 43 8.39 4.48 -6.58
C LEU A 43 7.53 4.67 -7.84
N GLN A 44 7.12 3.56 -8.44
CA GLN A 44 6.16 3.54 -9.52
C GLN A 44 5.00 2.64 -9.12
N ILE A 45 3.82 3.23 -8.97
CA ILE A 45 2.59 2.47 -8.68
C ILE A 45 1.87 2.25 -9.99
N ILE A 46 1.72 1.00 -10.35
CA ILE A 46 1.24 0.52 -11.64
C ILE A 46 -0.11 -0.16 -11.40
N PRO A 47 -1.23 0.51 -11.73
CA PRO A 47 -2.55 -0.07 -11.61
C PRO A 47 -2.73 -1.20 -12.60
N THR A 48 -3.16 -2.36 -12.14
CA THR A 48 -3.31 -3.56 -12.98
C THR A 48 -4.68 -4.20 -12.81
N ASN A 49 -4.98 -5.10 -13.74
CA ASN A 49 -6.09 -6.04 -13.62
C ASN A 49 -5.83 -7.08 -12.51
N ASP A 50 -6.81 -7.95 -12.26
CA ASP A 50 -6.75 -9.02 -11.26
C ASP A 50 -5.59 -10.01 -11.46
N SER A 51 -5.13 -10.18 -12.68
CA SER A 51 -4.06 -11.13 -13.03
C SER A 51 -2.66 -10.51 -13.00
N PHE A 52 -2.54 -9.20 -12.78
CA PHE A 52 -1.29 -8.42 -12.82
C PHE A 52 -0.55 -8.45 -14.17
N ASN A 53 -1.23 -8.73 -15.26
CA ASN A 53 -0.65 -8.86 -16.60
C ASN A 53 -1.00 -7.71 -17.54
N GLU A 54 -1.88 -6.81 -17.14
CA GLU A 54 -2.31 -5.67 -17.93
C GLU A 54 -2.35 -4.41 -17.06
N VAL A 55 -1.80 -3.32 -17.57
CA VAL A 55 -1.89 -2.00 -16.94
C VAL A 55 -3.20 -1.34 -17.38
N ILE A 56 -4.06 -0.99 -16.44
CA ILE A 56 -5.42 -0.51 -16.74
C ILE A 56 -5.73 0.88 -16.19
N GLY A 57 -4.73 1.59 -15.67
CA GLY A 57 -4.87 2.94 -15.15
C GLY A 57 -3.60 3.77 -15.33
N GLU A 58 -3.68 5.04 -14.97
CA GLU A 58 -2.53 5.93 -15.01
C GLU A 58 -1.46 5.47 -14.01
N VAL A 59 -0.22 5.34 -14.48
CA VAL A 59 0.92 5.01 -13.62
C VAL A 59 1.33 6.22 -12.83
N VAL A 60 1.44 6.08 -11.51
CA VAL A 60 1.93 7.15 -10.64
C VAL A 60 3.41 6.95 -10.37
N PHE A 61 4.18 7.99 -10.65
CA PHE A 61 5.61 8.08 -10.41
C PHE A 61 5.89 9.02 -9.25
N ALA A 62 6.73 8.58 -8.32
CA ALA A 62 7.21 9.36 -7.19
C ALA A 62 8.73 9.29 -7.09
N ASP A 63 9.40 10.43 -7.25
CA ASP A 63 10.82 10.63 -6.93
C ASP A 63 10.89 11.31 -5.55
N PHE A 64 11.19 10.54 -4.53
CA PHE A 64 11.19 11.02 -3.15
C PHE A 64 12.40 11.91 -2.81
N ASN A 65 13.49 11.81 -3.58
CA ASN A 65 14.64 12.69 -3.39
C ASN A 65 14.33 14.11 -3.90
N ASN A 66 13.76 14.19 -5.09
CA ASN A 66 13.43 15.47 -5.71
C ASN A 66 12.02 15.98 -5.39
N GLN A 67 11.24 15.20 -4.61
CA GLN A 67 9.84 15.48 -4.25
C GLN A 67 8.96 15.71 -5.49
N VAL A 68 9.21 14.93 -6.55
CA VAL A 68 8.44 14.98 -7.80
C VAL A 68 7.43 13.84 -7.82
N PHE A 69 6.16 14.22 -7.91
CA PHE A 69 5.03 13.27 -7.94
C PHE A 69 4.15 13.59 -9.14
N LYS A 70 4.01 12.65 -10.05
CA LYS A 70 3.28 12.84 -11.32
C LYS A 70 2.74 11.54 -11.87
N THR A 71 1.85 11.62 -12.84
CA THR A 71 1.52 10.50 -13.72
C THR A 71 2.55 10.38 -14.84
N ILE A 72 2.78 9.17 -15.30
CA ILE A 72 3.64 8.85 -16.44
C ILE A 72 2.93 7.89 -17.38
N LEU A 73 3.42 7.82 -18.62
CA LEU A 73 2.97 6.81 -19.58
C LEU A 73 3.58 5.44 -19.24
N GLN A 74 2.97 4.39 -19.72
CA GLN A 74 3.45 3.03 -19.48
C GLN A 74 4.86 2.77 -20.06
N GLU A 75 5.18 3.37 -21.20
CA GLU A 75 6.49 3.32 -21.84
C GLU A 75 7.59 4.04 -21.05
N ASP A 76 7.22 4.96 -20.15
CA ASP A 76 8.16 5.70 -19.30
C ASP A 76 8.49 4.98 -17.99
N ILE A 77 7.98 3.77 -17.77
CA ILE A 77 8.30 2.95 -16.59
C ILE A 77 9.77 2.55 -16.64
N ILE A 78 10.50 2.88 -15.59
CA ILE A 78 11.93 2.56 -15.47
C ILE A 78 12.17 1.35 -14.57
N ASP A 79 13.19 0.57 -14.89
CA ASP A 79 13.65 -0.56 -14.08
C ASP A 79 14.82 -0.20 -13.15
N ILE A 80 15.72 0.64 -13.63
CA ILE A 80 16.96 1.01 -12.96
C ILE A 80 17.23 2.50 -13.18
N LYS A 81 17.77 3.16 -12.16
CA LYS A 81 18.32 4.51 -12.27
C LYS A 81 19.53 4.62 -11.35
N ASP A 82 20.68 5.06 -11.89
CA ASP A 82 21.92 5.18 -11.16
C ASP A 82 21.76 6.09 -9.93
N GLY A 83 22.26 5.61 -8.79
CA GLY A 83 22.17 6.33 -7.51
C GLY A 83 20.80 6.28 -6.83
N PHE A 84 19.81 5.57 -7.41
CA PHE A 84 18.48 5.45 -6.84
C PHE A 84 18.08 4.00 -6.57
N LYS A 85 17.33 3.79 -5.52
CA LYS A 85 16.52 2.58 -5.34
C LYS A 85 15.25 2.74 -6.18
N VAL A 86 14.97 1.80 -7.07
CA VAL A 86 13.75 1.81 -7.90
C VAL A 86 12.81 0.71 -7.43
N MET A 87 11.59 1.07 -7.07
CA MET A 87 10.54 0.15 -6.67
C MET A 87 9.34 0.29 -7.59
N LYS A 88 8.81 -0.85 -8.03
CA LYS A 88 7.55 -0.94 -8.77
C LYS A 88 6.55 -1.75 -7.97
N LEU A 89 5.38 -1.18 -7.75
CA LEU A 89 4.23 -1.83 -7.14
C LEU A 89 3.16 -2.04 -8.21
N PHE A 90 2.96 -3.28 -8.60
CA PHE A 90 1.84 -3.68 -9.44
C PHE A 90 0.67 -3.98 -8.51
N VAL A 91 -0.36 -3.16 -8.57
CA VAL A 91 -1.49 -3.23 -7.63
C VAL A 91 -2.80 -3.30 -8.41
N ARG A 92 -3.69 -4.17 -7.98
CA ARG A 92 -5.04 -4.20 -8.54
C ARG A 92 -5.71 -2.84 -8.38
N ILE A 93 -6.31 -2.34 -9.45
CA ILE A 93 -6.85 -0.97 -9.48
C ILE A 93 -7.94 -0.76 -8.43
N GLU A 94 -8.76 -1.75 -8.18
CA GLU A 94 -9.82 -1.70 -7.16
C GLU A 94 -9.23 -1.57 -5.75
N ILE A 95 -8.09 -2.22 -5.50
CA ILE A 95 -7.41 -2.16 -4.21
C ILE A 95 -6.83 -0.78 -3.94
N ILE A 96 -6.16 -0.17 -4.93
CA ILE A 96 -5.65 1.20 -4.81
C ILE A 96 -6.81 2.15 -4.45
N THR A 97 -7.90 2.05 -5.20
CA THR A 97 -9.07 2.88 -5.02
C THR A 97 -9.66 2.72 -3.62
N CYS A 98 -9.82 1.46 -3.19
CA CYS A 98 -10.34 1.14 -1.86
C CYS A 98 -9.48 1.72 -0.74
N ILE A 99 -8.14 1.58 -0.82
CA ILE A 99 -7.21 2.12 0.17
C ILE A 99 -7.34 3.65 0.27
N ILE A 100 -7.32 4.33 -0.87
CA ILE A 100 -7.30 5.79 -0.91
C ILE A 100 -8.62 6.38 -0.42
N GLU A 101 -9.76 5.86 -0.86
CA GLU A 101 -11.06 6.40 -0.49
C GLU A 101 -11.44 6.09 0.95
N ASN A 102 -11.13 4.89 1.42
CA ASN A 102 -11.46 4.49 2.79
C ASN A 102 -10.34 4.79 3.78
N LYS A 103 -9.22 5.41 3.34
CA LYS A 103 -8.05 5.76 4.16
C LYS A 103 -7.50 4.55 4.93
N LEU A 104 -7.40 3.41 4.25
CA LEU A 104 -6.95 2.16 4.85
C LEU A 104 -5.41 2.06 4.86
N PRO A 105 -4.82 1.31 5.78
CA PRO A 105 -3.40 1.02 5.74
C PRO A 105 -3.06 0.07 4.59
N TRP A 106 -1.96 0.32 3.89
CA TRP A 106 -1.49 -0.54 2.80
C TRP A 106 -1.02 -1.92 3.27
N GLU A 107 -0.65 -2.05 4.53
CA GLU A 107 -0.10 -3.28 5.07
C GLU A 107 -1.06 -4.46 4.94
N ASP A 108 -2.34 -4.26 5.22
CA ASP A 108 -3.37 -5.29 5.11
C ASP A 108 -3.47 -5.89 3.71
N PHE A 109 -3.21 -5.08 2.68
CA PHE A 109 -3.27 -5.50 1.28
C PHE A 109 -1.96 -6.11 0.79
N SER A 110 -0.83 -5.71 1.34
CA SER A 110 0.47 -6.31 1.02
C SER A 110 0.56 -7.74 1.54
N ILE A 111 0.10 -7.98 2.77
CA ILE A 111 0.02 -9.30 3.38
C ILE A 111 -0.97 -10.20 2.62
N GLY A 112 -2.07 -9.63 2.13
CA GLY A 112 -3.10 -10.33 1.36
C GLY A 112 -2.71 -10.68 -0.09
N PHE A 113 -1.46 -10.50 -0.51
CA PHE A 113 -0.98 -10.74 -1.88
C PHE A 113 -1.75 -9.97 -2.97
N GLN A 114 -2.32 -8.81 -2.62
CA GLN A 114 -3.08 -7.97 -3.55
C GLN A 114 -2.18 -7.08 -4.42
N MET A 115 -0.87 -7.20 -4.27
CA MET A 115 0.12 -6.51 -5.09
C MET A 115 1.32 -7.38 -5.40
N ARG A 116 2.13 -6.96 -6.39
CA ARG A 116 3.44 -7.52 -6.71
C ARG A 116 4.49 -6.42 -6.60
N VAL A 117 5.64 -6.77 -6.07
CA VAL A 117 6.74 -5.83 -5.86
C VAL A 117 7.93 -6.24 -6.70
N LYS A 118 8.49 -5.29 -7.47
CA LYS A 118 9.83 -5.41 -8.09
C LYS A 118 10.71 -4.30 -7.56
N ARG A 119 11.97 -4.63 -7.25
CA ARG A 119 12.93 -3.70 -6.64
C ARG A 119 14.28 -3.80 -7.31
N SER A 120 14.96 -2.68 -7.44
CA SER A 120 16.36 -2.61 -7.87
C SER A 120 17.09 -1.55 -7.02
N PRO A 121 18.08 -1.91 -6.19
CA PRO A 121 18.47 -3.28 -5.83
C PRO A 121 17.36 -4.05 -5.12
N ASN A 122 17.44 -5.39 -5.10
CA ASN A 122 16.42 -6.23 -4.45
C ASN A 122 16.66 -6.30 -2.93
N GLU A 123 16.48 -5.17 -2.28
CA GLU A 123 16.64 -4.99 -0.84
C GLU A 123 15.33 -4.55 -0.19
N TYR A 124 15.13 -4.97 1.05
CA TYR A 124 13.95 -4.53 1.81
C TYR A 124 14.25 -3.20 2.49
N GLU A 125 13.43 -2.19 2.21
CA GLU A 125 13.57 -0.85 2.77
C GLU A 125 12.49 -0.60 3.83
N SER A 126 12.81 -0.92 5.09
CA SER A 126 11.87 -0.80 6.22
C SER A 126 11.40 0.64 6.44
N LYS A 127 12.29 1.62 6.26
CA LYS A 127 11.96 3.05 6.40
C LYS A 127 10.90 3.48 5.39
N PHE A 128 11.03 3.06 4.11
CA PHE A 128 10.01 3.33 3.10
C PHE A 128 8.65 2.75 3.51
N TRP A 129 8.63 1.47 3.86
CA TRP A 129 7.37 0.80 4.23
C TRP A 129 6.72 1.45 5.44
N TYR A 130 7.50 1.84 6.45
CA TYR A 130 7.00 2.55 7.61
C TYR A 130 6.28 3.84 7.23
N HIS A 131 6.89 4.70 6.42
CA HIS A 131 6.27 5.95 5.98
C HIS A 131 5.08 5.71 5.04
N PHE A 132 5.23 4.79 4.10
CA PHE A 132 4.24 4.52 3.07
C PHE A 132 2.96 3.89 3.63
N THR A 133 3.06 2.95 4.57
CA THR A 133 1.90 2.25 5.11
C THR A 133 1.17 3.06 6.18
N ASN A 134 1.84 3.99 6.83
CA ASN A 134 1.30 4.70 8.00
C ASN A 134 0.64 6.06 7.69
N VAL A 135 0.53 6.46 6.42
CA VAL A 135 -0.02 7.78 6.03
C VAL A 135 -1.40 8.04 6.63
N TYR A 136 -2.24 7.03 6.72
CA TYR A 136 -3.59 7.12 7.27
C TYR A 136 -3.72 6.57 8.69
N ILE A 137 -2.63 6.07 9.27
CA ILE A 137 -2.62 5.63 10.66
C ILE A 137 -2.44 6.86 11.54
N ASN A 138 -3.55 7.40 11.99
CA ASN A 138 -3.58 8.47 12.98
C ASN A 138 -4.01 7.90 14.35
N SER A 139 -4.05 8.76 15.36
CA SER A 139 -4.48 8.40 16.72
C SER A 139 -5.90 7.80 16.78
N GLU A 140 -6.74 8.07 15.80
CA GLU A 140 -8.09 7.51 15.72
C GLU A 140 -8.06 6.05 15.26
N HIS A 141 -7.22 5.68 14.31
CA HIS A 141 -7.03 4.29 13.91
C HIS A 141 -6.46 3.43 15.06
N PHE A 142 -5.56 3.98 15.86
CA PHE A 142 -5.12 3.33 17.09
C PHE A 142 -6.27 3.09 18.07
N ARG A 143 -7.23 4.00 18.16
CA ARG A 143 -8.44 3.81 18.97
C ARG A 143 -9.34 2.73 18.39
N TYR A 144 -9.50 2.66 17.08
CA TYR A 144 -10.29 1.60 16.43
C TYR A 144 -9.65 0.22 16.61
N SER A 145 -8.35 0.09 16.50
CA SER A 145 -7.65 -1.18 16.78
C SER A 145 -7.81 -1.64 18.23
N ALA A 146 -7.95 -0.71 19.16
CA ALA A 146 -8.25 -1.03 20.58
C ALA A 146 -9.66 -1.64 20.78
N TYR A 147 -10.57 -1.46 19.82
CA TYR A 147 -11.91 -2.05 19.84
C TYR A 147 -12.05 -3.29 18.95
N CYS A 148 -11.04 -3.65 18.18
CA CYS A 148 -10.99 -4.94 17.50
C CYS A 148 -10.88 -6.04 18.55
N GLY A 149 -11.81 -7.02 18.51
CA GLY A 149 -11.86 -8.10 19.50
C GLY A 149 -10.52 -8.84 19.65
N SER A 150 -9.77 -9.03 18.57
CA SER A 150 -8.44 -9.63 18.59
C SER A 150 -7.41 -8.74 19.29
N CYS A 151 -7.43 -7.41 19.04
CA CYS A 151 -6.52 -6.47 19.65
C CYS A 151 -6.84 -6.23 21.13
N SER A 152 -8.12 -6.27 21.53
CA SER A 152 -8.51 -6.16 22.94
C SER A 152 -8.02 -7.35 23.77
N ILE A 153 -8.00 -8.55 23.18
CA ILE A 153 -7.44 -9.75 23.82
C ILE A 153 -5.92 -9.63 23.99
N ILE A 154 -5.21 -9.09 22.99
CA ILE A 154 -3.77 -8.84 23.06
C ILE A 154 -3.45 -7.81 24.15
N ASN A 155 -4.20 -6.71 24.21
CA ASN A 155 -4.01 -5.65 25.21
C ASN A 155 -4.34 -6.09 26.63
N GLN A 156 -5.15 -7.14 26.83
CA GLN A 156 -5.43 -7.73 28.13
C GLN A 156 -4.41 -8.80 28.54
N ASN A 157 -3.49 -9.18 27.64
CA ASN A 157 -2.49 -10.19 27.95
C ASN A 157 -1.34 -9.60 28.77
N PRO A 158 -1.12 -10.04 30.02
CA PRO A 158 -0.09 -9.50 30.93
C PRO A 158 1.34 -9.64 30.37
N ILE A 159 1.57 -10.61 29.46
CA ILE A 159 2.88 -10.83 28.84
C ILE A 159 3.22 -9.67 27.89
N TRP A 160 2.27 -9.22 27.09
CA TRP A 160 2.47 -8.11 26.15
C TRP A 160 2.66 -6.78 26.87
N ASN A 161 1.90 -6.52 27.94
CA ASN A 161 2.04 -5.31 28.74
C ASN A 161 3.42 -5.21 29.41
N LYS A 162 4.02 -6.34 29.81
CA LYS A 162 5.39 -6.36 30.33
C LYS A 162 6.44 -6.09 29.25
N THR A 163 6.23 -6.58 28.03
CA THR A 163 7.16 -6.39 26.89
C THR A 163 7.17 -4.93 26.44
N ILE A 164 6.02 -4.27 26.40
CA ILE A 164 5.92 -2.85 26.04
C ILE A 164 6.55 -1.97 27.13
N ALA A 165 6.30 -2.24 28.42
CA ALA A 165 6.84 -1.47 29.53
C ALA A 165 8.38 -1.54 29.65
N ASN A 166 9.01 -2.58 29.13
CA ASN A 166 10.47 -2.76 29.16
C ASN A 166 11.20 -2.17 27.95
N ASN A 167 10.49 -1.62 26.97
CA ASN A 167 11.06 -1.06 25.73
C ASN A 167 10.77 0.46 25.56
N VAL A 168 10.34 1.14 26.62
CA VAL A 168 10.15 2.59 26.67
C VAL A 168 11.20 3.24 27.56
#